data_cd6010f13b6236f97ffa253e09b2fce8
#
_entry.id   cd6010f13b6236f97ffa253e09b2fce8
#
_cell.length_a   1.000
_cell.length_b   1.000
_cell.length_c   1.000
_cell.angle_alpha   90.00
_cell.angle_beta   90.00
_cell.angle_gamma   90.00
#
_symmetry.space_group_name_H-M   'P 1'
#
loop_
_entity.id
_entity.type
_entity.pdbx_description
1 polymer ?
#
loop_
_entity_poly.entity_id
_entity_poly.type
_entity_poly.pdbx_seq_one_letter_code
_entity_poly.pdbx_strand_id
1 'polypeptide(L)'
;MSYSISGTDITMTRGDTLKVTIDLTQDGEPYIPVEGDVIRFAVKSPKMYCDKGEFVDVEPRILREVPIDTMTLVLDPEDTKDMEFGTYVYDMEITFTDGTVDTFITESKFRLKPEVH
;
A
#
# COMPACT_ATOMS: atom_id res chain seq x y z
N MET A 1 -3.74 19.37 -1.55
CA MET A 1 -3.56 17.93 -1.23
C MET A 1 -2.09 17.61 -1.23
N SER A 2 -1.66 16.84 -0.25
CA SER A 2 -0.24 16.62 0.02
C SER A 2 0.25 15.26 -0.43
N TYR A 3 -0.43 14.64 -1.36
CA TYR A 3 0.03 13.40 -1.94
C TYR A 3 -0.05 13.44 -3.46
N SER A 4 0.77 12.63 -4.09
CA SER A 4 0.74 12.45 -5.54
C SER A 4 1.02 10.98 -5.86
N ILE A 5 0.51 10.56 -7.00
CA ILE A 5 0.67 9.19 -7.48
C ILE A 5 1.20 9.26 -8.91
N SER A 6 2.29 8.51 -9.15
CA SER A 6 2.88 8.41 -10.48
C SER A 6 2.99 6.92 -10.80
N GLY A 7 2.16 6.45 -11.75
CA GLY A 7 2.01 5.03 -11.96
C GLY A 7 1.43 4.40 -10.70
N THR A 8 2.20 3.54 -10.03
CA THR A 8 1.81 2.95 -8.74
C THR A 8 2.56 3.54 -7.55
N ASP A 9 3.50 4.46 -7.79
CA ASP A 9 4.26 5.09 -6.71
C ASP A 9 3.42 6.15 -6.00
N ILE A 10 3.50 6.16 -4.67
CA ILE A 10 2.77 7.12 -3.83
C ILE A 10 3.77 8.02 -3.13
N THR A 11 3.51 9.32 -3.15
CA THR A 11 4.29 10.30 -2.39
C THR A 11 3.32 11.12 -1.55
N MET A 12 3.58 11.21 -0.24
CA MET A 12 2.73 12.00 0.64
C MET A 12 3.56 12.67 1.74
N THR A 13 2.97 13.70 2.35
CA THR A 13 3.56 14.37 3.50
C THR A 13 3.16 13.61 4.78
N ARG A 14 4.14 13.40 5.65
CA ARG A 14 3.91 12.74 6.93
C ARG A 14 2.85 13.48 7.74
N GLY A 15 1.92 12.72 8.33
CA GLY A 15 0.86 13.30 9.14
C GLY A 15 -0.35 13.79 8.38
N ASP A 16 -0.36 13.62 7.05
CA ASP A 16 -1.52 13.97 6.24
C ASP A 16 -2.45 12.77 6.05
N THR A 17 -3.65 13.05 5.59
CA THR A 17 -4.62 12.01 5.23
C THR A 17 -4.41 11.64 3.76
N LEU A 18 -4.37 10.34 3.49
CA LEU A 18 -4.32 9.80 2.12
C LEU A 18 -5.63 9.11 1.82
N LYS A 19 -6.22 9.41 0.67
CA LYS A 19 -7.41 8.71 0.15
C LYS A 19 -7.17 8.36 -1.30
N VAL A 20 -7.18 7.06 -1.62
CA VAL A 20 -6.95 6.56 -2.97
C VAL A 20 -8.02 5.56 -3.33
N THR A 21 -8.71 5.81 -4.43
CA THR A 21 -9.68 4.85 -4.97
C THR A 21 -8.93 3.84 -5.85
N ILE A 22 -9.28 2.58 -5.69
CA ILE A 22 -8.60 1.47 -6.37
C ILE A 22 -9.51 0.90 -7.44
N ASP A 23 -8.96 0.74 -8.65
CA ASP A 23 -9.65 0.08 -9.76
C ASP A 23 -8.93 -1.23 -10.05
N LEU A 24 -9.67 -2.32 -10.10
CA LEU A 24 -9.13 -3.64 -10.40
C LEU A 24 -9.57 -4.08 -11.79
N THR A 25 -8.66 -4.76 -12.49
CA THR A 25 -8.97 -5.43 -13.76
C THR A 25 -8.55 -6.87 -13.68
N GLN A 26 -9.31 -7.73 -14.36
CA GLN A 26 -9.00 -9.14 -14.48
C GLN A 26 -9.18 -9.52 -15.94
N ASP A 27 -8.12 -10.03 -16.56
CA ASP A 27 -8.12 -10.38 -17.98
C ASP A 27 -8.56 -9.22 -18.89
N GLY A 28 -8.14 -7.99 -18.52
CA GLY A 28 -8.43 -6.80 -19.30
C GLY A 28 -9.81 -6.19 -19.05
N GLU A 29 -10.60 -6.78 -18.17
CA GLU A 29 -11.94 -6.27 -17.85
C GLU A 29 -12.02 -5.82 -16.39
N PRO A 30 -12.89 -4.83 -16.08
CA PRO A 30 -13.06 -4.40 -14.69
C PRO A 30 -13.50 -5.55 -13.80
N TYR A 31 -12.88 -5.68 -12.63
CA TYR A 31 -13.25 -6.66 -11.64
C TYR A 31 -13.87 -5.94 -10.44
N ILE A 32 -15.09 -6.33 -10.07
CA ILE A 32 -15.77 -5.78 -8.90
C ILE A 32 -15.73 -6.84 -7.80
N PRO A 33 -15.04 -6.57 -6.67
CA PRO A 33 -14.96 -7.53 -5.58
C PRO A 33 -16.34 -7.90 -5.04
N VAL A 34 -16.47 -9.14 -4.63
CA VAL A 34 -17.69 -9.67 -4.03
C VAL A 34 -17.47 -9.91 -2.55
N GLU A 35 -18.56 -10.10 -1.80
CA GLU A 35 -18.49 -10.37 -0.38
C GLU A 35 -17.59 -11.56 -0.10
N GLY A 36 -16.65 -11.40 0.83
CA GLY A 36 -15.64 -12.40 1.15
C GLY A 36 -14.28 -12.14 0.54
N ASP A 37 -14.20 -11.29 -0.49
CA ASP A 37 -12.90 -10.85 -1.02
C ASP A 37 -12.28 -9.85 -0.04
N VAL A 38 -10.96 -9.94 0.15
CA VAL A 38 -10.23 -9.06 1.07
C VAL A 38 -9.07 -8.42 0.31
N ILE A 39 -9.02 -7.09 0.32
CA ILE A 39 -7.92 -6.34 -0.29
C ILE A 39 -7.05 -5.78 0.84
N ARG A 40 -5.75 -6.03 0.76
CA ARG A 40 -4.79 -5.60 1.78
C ARG A 40 -3.71 -4.71 1.19
N PHE A 41 -3.45 -3.61 1.90
CA PHE A 41 -2.37 -2.68 1.61
C PHE A 41 -1.32 -2.80 2.71
N ALA A 42 -0.06 -2.94 2.33
CA ALA A 42 1.04 -3.05 3.29
C ALA A 42 2.22 -2.18 2.87
N VAL A 43 2.74 -1.40 3.81
CA VAL A 43 3.94 -0.57 3.63
C VAL A 43 5.04 -1.17 4.50
N LYS A 44 6.20 -1.39 3.89
CA LYS A 44 7.36 -1.95 4.59
C LYS A 44 8.59 -1.08 4.32
N SER A 45 9.56 -1.17 5.23
CA SER A 45 10.90 -0.65 4.93
C SER A 45 11.47 -1.42 3.75
N PRO A 46 12.33 -0.80 2.93
CA PRO A 46 12.95 -1.51 1.81
C PRO A 46 13.65 -2.78 2.29
N LYS A 47 13.56 -3.84 1.51
CA LYS A 47 14.24 -5.09 1.83
C LYS A 47 15.74 -4.87 1.79
N MET A 48 16.45 -5.51 2.73
CA MET A 48 17.91 -5.44 2.82
C MET A 48 18.50 -6.80 2.58
N TYR A 49 19.63 -6.81 1.87
CA TYR A 49 20.42 -8.03 1.77
C TYR A 49 21.22 -8.20 3.06
N CYS A 50 21.26 -9.43 3.58
CA CYS A 50 22.23 -9.78 4.60
C CYS A 50 23.56 -10.15 3.93
N ASP A 51 24.59 -10.40 4.74
CA ASP A 51 25.94 -10.71 4.24
C ASP A 51 25.99 -11.93 3.32
N LYS A 52 24.97 -12.77 3.35
CA LYS A 52 24.88 -13.97 2.52
C LYS A 52 24.07 -13.76 1.25
N GLY A 53 23.69 -12.53 0.95
CA GLY A 53 22.91 -12.22 -0.22
C GLY A 53 21.41 -12.51 -0.10
N GLU A 54 20.94 -12.79 1.09
CA GLU A 54 19.52 -13.05 1.33
C GLU A 54 18.79 -11.78 1.72
N PHE A 55 17.51 -11.68 1.34
CA PHE A 55 16.66 -10.59 1.79
C PHE A 55 16.15 -10.88 3.20
N VAL A 56 16.15 -9.84 4.03
CA VAL A 56 15.59 -9.92 5.37
C VAL A 56 14.16 -9.42 5.29
N ASP A 57 13.22 -10.27 5.72
CA ASP A 57 11.83 -9.84 5.85
C ASP A 57 11.69 -8.88 7.02
N VAL A 58 10.97 -7.81 6.80
CA VAL A 58 10.66 -6.84 7.85
C VAL A 58 9.15 -6.76 8.02
N GLU A 59 8.73 -6.45 9.24
CA GLU A 59 7.30 -6.32 9.52
C GLU A 59 6.74 -5.07 8.84
N PRO A 60 5.48 -5.11 8.40
CA PRO A 60 4.85 -3.94 7.82
C PRO A 60 4.83 -2.76 8.79
N ARG A 61 5.16 -1.57 8.28
CA ARG A 61 5.00 -0.33 9.02
C ARG A 61 3.54 0.09 9.06
N ILE A 62 2.84 -0.17 7.97
CA ILE A 62 1.40 0.07 7.85
C ILE A 62 0.79 -1.18 7.26
N LEU A 63 -0.31 -1.63 7.84
CA LEU A 63 -1.10 -2.74 7.32
C LEU A 63 -2.56 -2.33 7.38
N ARG A 64 -3.22 -2.26 6.24
CA ARG A 64 -4.58 -1.74 6.16
C ARG A 64 -5.41 -2.54 5.19
N GLU A 65 -6.65 -2.84 5.58
CA GLU A 65 -7.61 -3.45 4.67
C GLU A 65 -8.34 -2.35 3.90
N VAL A 66 -8.54 -2.58 2.59
CA VAL A 66 -9.32 -1.67 1.75
C VAL A 66 -10.76 -2.18 1.70
N PRO A 67 -11.74 -1.39 2.15
CA PRO A 67 -13.14 -1.83 2.08
C PRO A 67 -13.56 -2.08 0.63
N ILE A 68 -14.20 -3.22 0.38
CA ILE A 68 -14.59 -3.58 -0.99
C ILE A 68 -15.82 -2.80 -1.47
N ASP A 69 -16.60 -2.23 -0.56
CA ASP A 69 -17.78 -1.44 -0.92
C ASP A 69 -17.41 -0.04 -1.44
N THR A 70 -16.38 0.58 -0.86
CA THR A 70 -15.93 1.91 -1.28
C THR A 70 -14.73 1.85 -2.22
N MET A 71 -13.98 0.76 -2.18
CA MET A 71 -12.73 0.59 -2.93
C MET A 71 -11.76 1.75 -2.70
N THR A 72 -11.79 2.32 -1.50
CA THR A 72 -10.97 3.48 -1.17
C THR A 72 -10.04 3.16 -0.02
N LEU A 73 -8.74 3.26 -0.27
CA LEU A 73 -7.71 3.17 0.76
C LEU A 73 -7.66 4.50 1.50
N VAL A 74 -7.76 4.46 2.82
CA VAL A 74 -7.66 5.65 3.66
C VAL A 74 -6.53 5.44 4.67
N LEU A 75 -5.58 6.37 4.68
CA LEU A 75 -4.57 6.44 5.73
C LEU A 75 -4.83 7.70 6.55
N ASP A 76 -4.90 7.53 7.86
CA ASP A 76 -5.11 8.64 8.78
C ASP A 76 -3.77 9.28 9.17
N PRO A 77 -3.78 10.52 9.69
CA PRO A 77 -2.54 11.17 10.11
C PRO A 77 -1.69 10.32 11.08
N GLU A 78 -2.35 9.57 11.96
CA GLU A 78 -1.65 8.73 12.94
C GLU A 78 -0.87 7.60 12.28
N ASP A 79 -1.25 7.17 11.08
CA ASP A 79 -0.59 6.05 10.42
C ASP A 79 0.86 6.37 10.05
N THR A 80 1.17 7.63 9.78
CA THR A 80 2.50 8.03 9.31
C THR A 80 3.26 8.93 10.27
N LYS A 81 2.59 9.53 11.28
CA LYS A 81 3.20 10.58 12.09
C LYS A 81 4.46 10.14 12.84
N ASP A 82 4.56 8.86 13.20
CA ASP A 82 5.71 8.32 13.93
C ASP A 82 6.72 7.62 13.01
N MET A 83 6.52 7.68 11.70
CA MET A 83 7.44 7.09 10.74
C MET A 83 8.53 8.09 10.37
N GLU A 84 9.72 7.60 10.06
CA GLU A 84 10.80 8.44 9.58
C GLU A 84 10.56 8.84 8.13
N PHE A 85 11.08 9.99 7.73
CA PHE A 85 11.05 10.41 6.34
C PHE A 85 11.86 9.45 5.48
N GLY A 86 11.45 9.27 4.25
CA GLY A 86 12.21 8.47 3.32
C GLY A 86 11.34 7.67 2.38
N THR A 87 11.96 6.73 1.71
CA THR A 87 11.30 5.89 0.74
C THR A 87 11.07 4.50 1.33
N TYR A 88 9.80 4.11 1.35
CA TYR A 88 9.37 2.77 1.73
C TYR A 88 8.88 2.06 0.49
N VAL A 89 8.56 0.78 0.62
CA VAL A 89 7.91 0.00 -0.44
C VAL A 89 6.55 -0.44 0.05
N TYR A 90 5.62 -0.58 -0.89
CA TYR A 90 4.30 -1.09 -0.56
C TYR A 90 3.82 -2.07 -1.62
N ASP A 91 2.88 -2.90 -1.24
CA ASP A 91 2.17 -3.75 -2.19
C ASP A 91 0.70 -3.80 -1.83
N MET A 92 -0.10 -4.27 -2.76
CA MET A 92 -1.51 -4.54 -2.55
C MET A 92 -1.83 -5.93 -3.07
N GLU A 93 -2.60 -6.68 -2.29
CA GLU A 93 -3.04 -8.00 -2.69
C GLU A 93 -4.53 -8.17 -2.45
N ILE A 94 -5.15 -9.05 -3.22
CA ILE A 94 -6.52 -9.46 -2.99
C ILE A 94 -6.53 -10.95 -2.68
N THR A 95 -7.28 -11.33 -1.64
CA THR A 95 -7.55 -12.72 -1.33
C THR A 95 -8.99 -12.99 -1.70
N PHE A 96 -9.19 -13.92 -2.65
CA PHE A 96 -10.52 -14.27 -3.13
C PHE A 96 -11.23 -15.20 -2.16
N THR A 97 -12.52 -15.36 -2.38
CA THR A 97 -13.36 -16.20 -1.48
C THR A 97 -12.92 -17.65 -1.44
N ASP A 98 -12.25 -18.16 -2.48
CA ASP A 98 -11.72 -19.52 -2.52
C ASP A 98 -10.35 -19.65 -1.86
N GLY A 99 -9.81 -18.57 -1.32
CA GLY A 99 -8.50 -18.56 -0.67
C GLY A 99 -7.34 -18.24 -1.60
N THR A 100 -7.59 -18.06 -2.89
CA THR A 100 -6.54 -17.69 -3.85
C THR A 100 -6.09 -16.26 -3.59
N VAL A 101 -4.77 -16.02 -3.59
CA VAL A 101 -4.18 -14.71 -3.36
C VAL A 101 -3.54 -14.20 -4.63
N ASP A 102 -3.80 -12.94 -4.98
CA ASP A 102 -3.18 -12.29 -6.12
C ASP A 102 -2.64 -10.93 -5.70
N THR A 103 -1.34 -10.72 -5.88
CA THR A 103 -0.71 -9.42 -5.61
C THR A 103 -0.79 -8.59 -6.88
N PHE A 104 -1.72 -7.66 -6.93
CA PHE A 104 -1.96 -6.86 -8.14
C PHE A 104 -1.11 -5.59 -8.21
N ILE A 105 -0.55 -5.13 -7.10
CA ILE A 105 0.48 -4.10 -7.09
C ILE A 105 1.67 -4.67 -6.35
N THR A 106 2.77 -4.89 -7.09
CA THR A 106 4.00 -5.43 -6.50
C THR A 106 4.96 -4.29 -6.21
N GLU A 107 5.61 -4.37 -5.09
CA GLU A 107 6.79 -3.58 -4.68
C GLU A 107 6.93 -2.20 -5.32
N SER A 108 5.95 -1.33 -5.07
CA SER A 108 5.97 0.06 -5.52
C SER A 108 6.52 0.97 -4.42
N LYS A 109 6.93 2.17 -4.79
CA LYS A 109 7.53 3.09 -3.83
C LYS A 109 6.47 3.87 -3.08
N PHE A 110 6.69 4.04 -1.78
CA PHE A 110 5.88 4.89 -0.91
C PHE A 110 6.82 5.88 -0.27
N ARG A 111 6.79 7.14 -0.73
CA ARG A 111 7.70 8.18 -0.25
C ARG A 111 7.02 9.05 0.77
N LEU A 112 7.68 9.24 1.91
CA LEU A 112 7.17 10.04 3.00
C LEU A 112 8.02 11.29 3.15
N LYS A 113 7.43 12.45 2.92
CA LYS A 113 8.10 13.74 2.99
C LYS A 113 7.88 14.41 4.34
N PRO A 114 8.82 15.29 4.77
CA PRO A 114 8.62 16.04 6.00
C PRO A 114 7.53 17.08 5.85
N GLU A 115 6.86 17.37 6.96
CA GLU A 115 5.93 18.48 7.05
C GLU A 115 6.69 19.79 6.94
N VAL A 116 6.04 20.80 6.34
CA VAL A 116 6.54 22.16 6.29
C VAL A 116 5.59 23.03 7.10
N HIS A 117 6.12 23.62 8.16
CA HIS A 117 5.34 24.49 9.05
C HIS A 117 5.81 25.91 8.99
#